data_345586cfa4ec19af3984663289f6e594
#
_entry.id   345586cfa4ec19af3984663289f6e594
#
_cell.length_a   1.000
_cell.length_b   1.000
_cell.length_c   1.000
_cell.angle_alpha   90.00
_cell.angle_beta   90.00
_cell.angle_gamma   90.00
#
_symmetry.space_group_name_H-M   'P 1'
#
loop_
_entity.id
_entity.type
_entity.pdbx_description
1 polymer ?
#
loop_
_entity_poly.entity_id
_entity_poly.type
_entity_poly.pdbx_seq_one_letter_code
_entity_poly.pdbx_strand_id
1 'polypeptide(L)'
;MSYQVIVVGTDGSARAGVAVDEALELAGLTGATVHAVHAMHTPAVTDDPRSAQVMMDDMRNHSDAIQDHLLENAKRRGVTVEFHSSLGEPANALIELAEKVNADLVVVGNRGMSGMKRFVLGSVPNKVSHHCLCSVLIVNTERQ
;
A
#
# COMPACT_ATOMS: atom_id res chain seq x y z
N MET A 1 -21.93 -6.73 7.65
CA MET A 1 -21.30 -5.99 6.54
C MET A 1 -20.17 -6.84 5.98
N SER A 2 -20.22 -7.12 4.70
CA SER A 2 -19.18 -7.91 4.03
C SER A 2 -18.21 -6.98 3.34
N TYR A 3 -16.90 -7.15 3.54
CA TYR A 3 -15.90 -6.40 2.80
C TYR A 3 -15.73 -7.03 1.42
N GLN A 4 -16.00 -6.25 0.38
CA GLN A 4 -15.89 -6.71 -1.01
C GLN A 4 -14.73 -6.04 -1.77
N VAL A 5 -14.36 -4.83 -1.36
CA VAL A 5 -13.27 -4.06 -1.98
C VAL A 5 -12.35 -3.56 -0.88
N ILE A 6 -11.13 -4.06 -0.88
CA ILE A 6 -10.10 -3.72 0.12
C ILE A 6 -8.95 -3.00 -0.57
N VAL A 7 -8.52 -1.89 0.02
CA VAL A 7 -7.34 -1.14 -0.44
C VAL A 7 -6.21 -1.31 0.58
N VAL A 8 -5.00 -1.54 0.12
CA VAL A 8 -3.81 -1.63 0.97
C VAL A 8 -2.63 -0.93 0.30
N GLY A 9 -1.80 -0.29 1.10
CA GLY A 9 -0.56 0.34 0.62
C GLY A 9 0.64 -0.57 0.82
N THR A 10 1.63 -0.44 -0.04
CA THR A 10 2.90 -1.14 0.11
C THR A 10 4.05 -0.31 -0.42
N ASP A 11 5.20 -0.41 0.22
CA ASP A 11 6.48 0.12 -0.26
C ASP A 11 7.51 -0.99 -0.49
N GLY A 12 7.06 -2.25 -0.42
CA GLY A 12 7.92 -3.41 -0.55
C GLY A 12 8.70 -3.79 0.71
N SER A 13 8.57 -3.02 1.79
CA SER A 13 9.23 -3.33 3.05
C SER A 13 8.60 -4.53 3.76
N ALA A 14 9.32 -5.12 4.68
CA ALA A 14 8.80 -6.22 5.51
C ALA A 14 7.59 -5.78 6.35
N ARG A 15 7.61 -4.55 6.87
CA ARG A 15 6.48 -4.00 7.62
C ARG A 15 5.24 -3.84 6.76
N ALA A 16 5.39 -3.28 5.56
CA ALA A 16 4.29 -3.17 4.62
C ALA A 16 3.75 -4.56 4.24
N GLY A 17 4.63 -5.55 4.14
CA GLY A 17 4.26 -6.94 3.89
C GLY A 17 3.31 -7.52 4.94
N VAL A 18 3.45 -7.13 6.21
CA VAL A 18 2.53 -7.58 7.27
C VAL A 18 1.11 -7.06 7.01
N ALA A 19 0.98 -5.80 6.64
CA ALA A 19 -0.32 -5.21 6.31
C ALA A 19 -0.91 -5.84 5.04
N VAL A 20 -0.09 -6.08 4.02
CA VAL A 20 -0.50 -6.75 2.78
C VAL A 20 -1.02 -8.15 3.08
N ASP A 21 -0.29 -8.94 3.87
CA ASP A 21 -0.70 -10.29 4.24
C ASP A 21 -2.05 -10.29 4.97
N GLU A 22 -2.27 -9.34 5.86
CA GLU A 22 -3.55 -9.19 6.57
C GLU A 22 -4.69 -8.88 5.59
N ALA A 23 -4.47 -7.98 4.63
CA ALA A 23 -5.45 -7.65 3.61
C ALA A 23 -5.79 -8.86 2.74
N LEU A 24 -4.77 -9.62 2.32
CA LEU A 24 -4.97 -10.82 1.52
C LEU A 24 -5.70 -11.93 2.30
N GLU A 25 -5.39 -12.09 3.58
CA GLU A 25 -6.09 -13.05 4.44
C GLU A 25 -7.58 -12.71 4.56
N LEU A 26 -7.89 -11.46 4.84
CA LEU A 26 -9.28 -10.99 4.90
C LEU A 26 -9.99 -11.20 3.56
N ALA A 27 -9.35 -10.88 2.46
CA ALA A 27 -9.93 -11.08 1.14
C ALA A 27 -10.20 -12.54 0.84
N GLY A 28 -9.33 -13.44 1.29
CA GLY A 28 -9.54 -14.88 1.17
C GLY A 28 -10.78 -15.36 1.92
N LEU A 29 -11.07 -14.75 3.07
CA LEU A 29 -12.23 -15.10 3.90
C LEU A 29 -13.53 -14.48 3.39
N THR A 30 -13.48 -13.31 2.77
CA THR A 30 -14.67 -12.54 2.37
C THR A 30 -15.00 -12.64 0.89
N GLY A 31 -14.05 -13.10 0.08
CA GLY A 31 -14.17 -13.05 -1.38
C GLY A 31 -13.89 -11.67 -1.98
N ALA A 32 -13.29 -10.76 -1.21
CA ALA A 32 -13.00 -9.41 -1.65
C ALA A 32 -11.93 -9.36 -2.74
N THR A 33 -11.99 -8.30 -3.56
CA THR A 33 -10.88 -7.90 -4.43
C THR A 33 -9.99 -6.94 -3.66
N VAL A 34 -8.68 -7.13 -3.76
CA VAL A 34 -7.70 -6.24 -3.13
C VAL A 34 -7.10 -5.32 -4.19
N HIS A 35 -7.11 -4.02 -3.90
CA HIS A 35 -6.38 -3.02 -4.68
C HIS A 35 -5.18 -2.61 -3.85
N ALA A 36 -3.98 -2.90 -4.34
CA ALA A 36 -2.74 -2.52 -3.69
C ALA A 36 -2.12 -1.34 -4.40
N VAL A 37 -1.62 -0.37 -3.65
CA VAL A 37 -0.98 0.81 -4.22
C VAL A 37 0.42 0.98 -3.67
N HIS A 38 1.36 1.21 -4.60
CA HIS A 38 2.71 1.64 -4.31
C HIS A 38 2.84 3.13 -4.63
N ALA A 39 3.06 3.93 -3.60
CA ALA A 39 3.31 5.36 -3.79
C ALA A 39 4.81 5.56 -4.01
N MET A 40 5.16 6.02 -5.20
CA MET A 40 6.54 6.30 -5.57
C MET A 40 6.88 7.75 -5.22
N HIS A 41 8.07 7.96 -4.65
CA HIS A 41 8.56 9.30 -4.40
C HIS A 41 8.91 9.99 -5.70
N THR A 42 8.59 11.29 -5.79
CA THR A 42 9.05 12.10 -6.92
C THR A 42 10.58 12.15 -6.89
N PRO A 43 11.27 11.85 -8.00
CA PRO A 43 12.72 11.92 -8.03
C PRO A 43 13.22 13.31 -7.67
N ALA A 44 14.41 13.38 -7.07
CA ALA A 44 15.08 14.65 -6.84
C ALA A 44 15.26 15.39 -8.17
N VAL A 45 15.04 16.70 -8.17
CA VAL A 45 15.25 17.51 -9.36
C VAL A 45 16.72 17.45 -9.76
N THR A 46 16.99 17.04 -10.98
CA THR A 46 18.33 17.04 -11.56
C THR A 46 18.30 17.69 -12.94
N ASP A 47 19.32 18.46 -13.25
CA ASP A 47 19.46 19.09 -14.55
C ASP A 47 20.04 18.14 -15.60
N ASP A 48 20.51 16.96 -15.19
CA ASP A 48 21.05 15.95 -16.09
C ASP A 48 19.95 14.97 -16.54
N PRO A 49 19.58 15.00 -17.86
CA PRO A 49 18.55 14.10 -18.38
C PRO A 49 18.88 12.61 -18.22
N ARG A 50 20.16 12.24 -18.23
CA ARG A 50 20.57 10.85 -18.05
C ARG A 50 20.34 10.38 -16.63
N SER A 51 20.69 11.20 -15.64
CA SER A 51 20.44 10.89 -14.22
C SER A 51 18.95 10.79 -13.94
N ALA A 52 18.14 11.69 -14.50
CA ALA A 52 16.69 11.66 -14.37
C ALA A 52 16.12 10.36 -14.93
N GLN A 53 16.57 9.93 -16.11
CA GLN A 53 16.09 8.70 -16.75
C GLN A 53 16.46 7.46 -15.93
N VAL A 54 17.70 7.38 -15.43
CA VAL A 54 18.14 6.27 -14.58
C VAL A 54 17.30 6.19 -13.32
N MET A 55 17.03 7.31 -12.67
CA MET A 55 16.21 7.35 -11.46
C MET A 55 14.78 6.88 -11.74
N MET A 56 14.18 7.29 -12.85
CA MET A 56 12.85 6.85 -13.25
C MET A 56 12.81 5.36 -13.56
N ASP A 57 13.81 4.84 -14.25
CA ASP A 57 13.91 3.43 -14.57
C ASP A 57 14.07 2.58 -13.30
N ASP A 58 14.88 3.03 -12.36
CA ASP A 58 15.05 2.37 -11.06
C ASP A 58 13.74 2.33 -10.27
N MET A 59 12.98 3.41 -10.28
CA MET A 59 11.68 3.48 -9.63
C MET A 59 10.68 2.50 -10.23
N ARG A 60 10.62 2.42 -11.56
CA ARG A 60 9.76 1.46 -12.26
C ARG A 60 10.15 0.03 -11.96
N ASN A 61 11.44 -0.27 -12.00
CA ASN A 61 11.95 -1.61 -11.73
C ASN A 61 11.63 -2.03 -10.29
N HIS A 62 11.75 -1.12 -9.33
CA HIS A 62 11.39 -1.39 -7.95
C HIS A 62 9.88 -1.65 -7.81
N SER A 63 9.06 -0.83 -8.44
CA SER A 63 7.60 -1.00 -8.43
C SER A 63 7.19 -2.31 -9.10
N ASP A 64 7.80 -2.66 -10.22
CA ASP A 64 7.52 -3.92 -10.93
C ASP A 64 7.87 -5.14 -10.07
N ALA A 65 8.97 -5.08 -9.32
CA ALA A 65 9.36 -6.14 -8.40
C ALA A 65 8.34 -6.31 -7.25
N ILE A 66 7.85 -5.20 -6.71
CA ILE A 66 6.79 -5.21 -5.69
C ILE A 66 5.53 -5.86 -6.25
N GLN A 67 5.14 -5.47 -7.46
CA GLN A 67 3.97 -6.02 -8.15
C GLN A 67 4.09 -7.53 -8.34
N ASP A 68 5.22 -8.00 -8.87
CA ASP A 68 5.43 -9.42 -9.14
C ASP A 68 5.32 -10.25 -7.86
N HIS A 69 5.94 -9.81 -6.78
CA HIS A 69 5.89 -10.48 -5.49
C HIS A 69 4.46 -10.52 -4.92
N LEU A 70 3.76 -9.40 -5.01
CA LEU A 70 2.38 -9.28 -4.55
C LEU A 70 1.43 -10.20 -5.32
N LEU A 71 1.50 -10.18 -6.64
CA LEU A 71 0.63 -10.99 -7.49
C LEU A 71 0.87 -12.49 -7.27
N GLU A 72 2.11 -12.89 -7.08
CA GLU A 72 2.44 -14.28 -6.76
C GLU A 72 1.85 -14.70 -5.41
N ASN A 73 1.97 -13.86 -4.37
CA ASN A 73 1.40 -14.10 -3.06
C ASN A 73 -0.14 -14.21 -3.13
N ALA A 74 -0.76 -13.30 -3.87
CA ALA A 74 -2.22 -13.31 -4.08
C ALA A 74 -2.68 -14.59 -4.79
N LYS A 75 -1.95 -15.01 -5.81
CA LYS A 75 -2.25 -16.23 -6.56
C LYS A 75 -2.22 -17.47 -5.67
N ARG A 76 -1.20 -17.58 -4.82
CA ARG A 76 -1.12 -18.69 -3.86
C ARG A 76 -2.28 -18.73 -2.89
N ARG A 77 -2.86 -17.59 -2.56
CA ARG A 77 -4.00 -17.46 -1.64
C ARG A 77 -5.36 -17.50 -2.34
N GLY A 78 -5.39 -17.55 -3.67
CA GLY A 78 -6.61 -17.52 -4.45
C GLY A 78 -7.36 -16.20 -4.37
N VAL A 79 -6.65 -15.10 -4.19
CA VAL A 79 -7.20 -13.74 -4.04
C VAL A 79 -6.95 -12.94 -5.31
N THR A 80 -7.97 -12.20 -5.76
CA THR A 80 -7.84 -11.27 -6.88
C THR A 80 -7.23 -9.97 -6.39
N VAL A 81 -6.11 -9.57 -7.01
CA VAL A 81 -5.42 -8.31 -6.69
C VAL A 81 -5.23 -7.48 -7.95
N GLU A 82 -5.51 -6.20 -7.85
CA GLU A 82 -5.11 -5.20 -8.82
C GLU A 82 -4.04 -4.31 -8.21
N PHE A 83 -2.93 -4.14 -8.94
CA PHE A 83 -1.80 -3.34 -8.48
C PHE A 83 -1.80 -1.96 -9.14
N HIS A 84 -1.59 -0.93 -8.34
CA HIS A 84 -1.54 0.47 -8.78
C HIS A 84 -0.23 1.10 -8.35
N SER A 85 0.35 1.92 -9.22
CA SER A 85 1.49 2.78 -8.89
C SER A 85 1.04 4.23 -8.96
N SER A 86 1.49 5.03 -8.02
CA SER A 86 1.14 6.45 -7.95
C SER A 86 2.37 7.25 -7.55
N LEU A 87 2.51 8.45 -8.12
CA LEU A 87 3.54 9.39 -7.67
C LEU A 87 2.97 10.22 -6.52
N GLY A 88 3.77 10.42 -5.48
CA GLY A 88 3.44 11.31 -4.39
C GLY A 88 3.35 10.65 -3.02
N GLU A 89 2.60 11.26 -2.13
CA GLU A 89 2.52 10.85 -0.73
C GLU A 89 1.65 9.61 -0.55
N PRO A 90 2.12 8.60 0.22
CA PRO A 90 1.38 7.35 0.41
C PRO A 90 -0.04 7.50 0.94
N ALA A 91 -0.26 8.37 1.91
CA ALA A 91 -1.60 8.57 2.47
C ALA A 91 -2.58 9.10 1.44
N ASN A 92 -2.15 10.06 0.62
CA ASN A 92 -2.98 10.61 -0.45
C ASN A 92 -3.31 9.55 -1.50
N ALA A 93 -2.31 8.74 -1.88
CA ALA A 93 -2.52 7.66 -2.84
C ALA A 93 -3.57 6.65 -2.35
N LEU A 94 -3.52 6.30 -1.07
CA LEU A 94 -4.50 5.39 -0.45
C LEU A 94 -5.91 5.99 -0.45
N ILE A 95 -6.03 7.24 -0.02
CA ILE A 95 -7.33 7.93 0.07
C ILE A 95 -7.95 8.08 -1.32
N GLU A 96 -7.18 8.52 -2.31
CA GLU A 96 -7.65 8.69 -3.67
C GLU A 96 -8.07 7.36 -4.31
N LEU A 97 -7.27 6.31 -4.12
CA LEU A 97 -7.62 4.99 -4.63
C LEU A 97 -8.89 4.44 -3.97
N ALA A 98 -9.00 4.60 -2.66
CA ALA A 98 -10.19 4.15 -1.92
C ALA A 98 -11.47 4.80 -2.45
N GLU A 99 -11.42 6.10 -2.75
CA GLU A 99 -12.55 6.80 -3.36
C GLU A 99 -12.85 6.29 -4.77
N LYS A 100 -11.80 6.13 -5.57
CA LYS A 100 -11.93 5.70 -6.96
C LYS A 100 -12.56 4.34 -7.12
N VAL A 101 -12.23 3.40 -6.24
CA VAL A 101 -12.74 2.02 -6.32
C VAL A 101 -13.93 1.76 -5.39
N ASN A 102 -14.41 2.77 -4.70
CA ASN A 102 -15.46 2.65 -3.68
C ASN A 102 -15.11 1.56 -2.64
N ALA A 103 -13.94 1.69 -2.03
CA ALA A 103 -13.47 0.71 -1.07
C ALA A 103 -14.37 0.60 0.16
N ASP A 104 -14.52 -0.61 0.65
CA ASP A 104 -15.20 -0.90 1.93
C ASP A 104 -14.23 -0.82 3.10
N LEU A 105 -12.96 -1.07 2.84
CA LEU A 105 -11.93 -1.15 3.86
C LEU A 105 -10.60 -0.70 3.29
N VAL A 106 -9.88 0.10 4.07
CA VAL A 106 -8.47 0.42 3.83
C VAL A 106 -7.64 -0.23 4.93
N VAL A 107 -6.61 -0.97 4.56
CA VAL A 107 -5.69 -1.63 5.48
C VAL A 107 -4.35 -0.91 5.45
N VAL A 108 -3.88 -0.49 6.61
CA VAL A 108 -2.58 0.19 6.76
C VAL A 108 -1.82 -0.37 7.94
N GLY A 109 -0.49 -0.32 7.89
CA GLY A 109 0.34 -0.60 9.05
C GLY A 109 0.28 0.55 10.06
N ASN A 110 0.51 0.26 11.31
CA ASN A 110 0.51 1.26 12.38
C ASN A 110 1.71 2.20 12.31
N ARG A 111 2.79 1.79 11.60
CA ARG A 111 4.01 2.58 11.41
C ARG A 111 4.58 2.35 10.02
N GLY A 112 5.23 3.41 9.48
CA GLY A 112 6.02 3.30 8.28
C GLY A 112 7.46 2.94 8.59
N MET A 113 8.36 3.15 7.61
CA MET A 113 9.79 2.84 7.70
C MET A 113 10.59 3.80 8.57
N SER A 114 9.99 4.86 9.09
CA SER A 114 10.69 5.99 9.72
C SER A 114 11.15 5.75 11.16
N GLY A 115 11.03 4.55 11.71
CA GLY A 115 11.51 4.25 13.06
C GLY A 115 10.83 5.02 14.18
N MET A 116 9.57 5.33 14.03
CA MET A 116 8.81 6.09 15.01
C MET A 116 8.70 5.37 16.36
N LYS A 117 8.52 6.14 17.41
CA LYS A 117 8.39 5.62 18.78
C LYS A 117 7.20 4.67 18.89
N ARG A 118 7.35 3.65 19.74
CA ARG A 118 6.44 2.52 19.92
C ARG A 118 4.96 2.85 20.10
N PHE A 119 4.63 3.98 20.72
CA PHE A 119 3.25 4.33 21.04
C PHE A 119 2.69 5.45 20.18
N VAL A 120 3.39 5.82 19.11
CA VAL A 120 2.96 6.89 18.21
C VAL A 120 2.46 6.28 16.91
N LEU A 121 1.23 6.62 16.55
CA LEU A 121 0.68 6.23 15.25
C LEU A 121 1.42 6.96 14.14
N GLY A 122 1.83 6.25 13.09
CA GLY A 122 2.52 6.83 11.95
C GLY A 122 1.67 7.86 11.22
N SER A 123 2.31 8.71 10.42
CA SER A 123 1.62 9.77 9.67
C SER A 123 0.62 9.22 8.66
N VAL A 124 0.96 8.12 7.97
CA VAL A 124 0.07 7.51 6.97
C VAL A 124 -1.21 6.98 7.62
N PRO A 125 -1.15 6.08 8.64
CA PRO A 125 -2.38 5.61 9.26
C PRO A 125 -3.17 6.71 9.94
N ASN A 126 -2.51 7.71 10.51
CA ASN A 126 -3.18 8.86 11.11
C ASN A 126 -4.01 9.63 10.07
N LYS A 127 -3.41 10.00 8.95
CA LYS A 127 -4.08 10.74 7.88
C LYS A 127 -5.19 9.93 7.22
N VAL A 128 -4.94 8.65 6.95
CA VAL A 128 -5.93 7.75 6.35
C VAL A 128 -7.14 7.61 7.27
N SER A 129 -6.93 7.40 8.57
CA SER A 129 -8.03 7.25 9.52
C SER A 129 -8.90 8.50 9.65
N HIS A 130 -8.31 9.68 9.46
CA HIS A 130 -9.06 10.94 9.51
C HIS A 130 -9.83 11.25 8.23
N HIS A 131 -9.34 10.83 7.07
CA HIS A 131 -9.85 11.29 5.77
C HIS A 131 -10.56 10.23 4.92
N CYS A 132 -10.36 8.94 5.19
CA CYS A 132 -11.09 7.91 4.46
C CYS A 132 -12.57 7.88 4.84
N LEU A 133 -13.42 7.69 3.83
CA LEU A 133 -14.88 7.59 4.03
C LEU A 133 -15.33 6.19 4.37
N CYS A 134 -14.43 5.19 4.31
CA CYS A 134 -14.73 3.81 4.64
C CYS A 134 -14.03 3.39 5.94
N SER A 135 -14.22 2.15 6.34
CA SER A 135 -13.54 1.57 7.49
C SER A 135 -12.05 1.48 7.26
N VAL A 136 -11.28 1.64 8.32
CA VAL A 136 -9.81 1.55 8.29
C VAL A 136 -9.35 0.53 9.31
N LEU A 137 -8.58 -0.45 8.86
CA LEU A 137 -7.93 -1.41 9.74
C LEU A 137 -6.45 -1.03 9.87
N ILE A 138 -6.04 -0.75 11.10
CA ILE A 138 -4.65 -0.42 11.41
C ILE A 138 -3.99 -1.67 11.97
N VAL A 139 -3.06 -2.24 11.20
CA VAL A 139 -2.38 -3.50 11.52
C VAL A 139 -1.12 -3.21 12.33
N ASN A 140 -0.95 -3.92 13.44
CA ASN A 140 0.29 -3.85 14.20
C ASN A 140 1.39 -4.62 13.45
N THR A 141 2.28 -3.88 12.81
CA THR A 141 3.32 -4.46 11.94
C THR A 141 4.55 -4.94 12.71
N GLU A 142 4.59 -4.80 14.02
CA GLU A 142 5.66 -5.35 14.87
C GLU A 142 5.38 -6.79 15.30
N ARG A 143 4.18 -7.26 15.15
CA ARG A 143 3.85 -8.67 15.41
C ARG A 143 4.39 -9.53 14.28
N GLN A 144 5.14 -10.50 14.67
CA GLN A 144 5.62 -11.55 13.77
C GLN A 144 4.91 -12.86 14.08
#